data_0c11908ae6b9e28538dfc6ada981b16c
#
_entry.id   0c11908ae6b9e28538dfc6ada981b16c
#
_cell.length_a   1.000
_cell.length_b   1.000
_cell.length_c   1.000
_cell.angle_alpha   90.00
_cell.angle_beta   90.00
_cell.angle_gamma   90.00
#
_symmetry.space_group_name_H-M   'P 1'
#
loop_
_entity.id
_entity.type
_entity.pdbx_description
1 polymer ?
#
loop_
_entity_poly.entity_id
_entity_poly.type
_entity_poly.pdbx_seq_one_letter_code
_entity_poly.pdbx_strand_id
1 'polypeptide(L)'
;MRILAFIVMLLMFSKNLVANEQIVLGLSQDEVAITANFDGSKILLFGAIQRDAPQPDGKMGVIITIAGPSKPIAVRKKEKRFGIWVNNQTVEVDAAPSFYAVATSAPFTEIVSDVEDLRNKISVERAIRSVGAPMHIQDSQSFTEAVIRIRKDQKLYQL
;
A
#
# COMPACT_ATOMS: atom_id res chain seq x y z
N MET A 1 32.33 -31.70 34.52
CA MET A 1 30.87 -31.67 34.36
C MET A 1 30.22 -30.37 34.87
N ARG A 2 30.60 -29.81 36.03
CA ARG A 2 29.99 -28.55 36.56
C ARG A 2 30.24 -27.32 35.69
N ILE A 3 31.43 -27.16 35.06
CA ILE A 3 31.79 -26.03 34.20
C ILE A 3 31.01 -26.08 32.86
N LEU A 4 30.81 -27.28 32.30
CA LEU A 4 30.06 -27.49 31.07
C LEU A 4 28.58 -27.13 31.26
N ALA A 5 27.99 -27.46 32.42
CA ALA A 5 26.62 -27.10 32.75
C ALA A 5 26.43 -25.56 32.87
N PHE A 6 27.45 -24.86 33.38
CA PHE A 6 27.43 -23.41 33.52
C PHE A 6 27.51 -22.69 32.15
N ILE A 7 28.30 -23.23 31.21
CA ILE A 7 28.41 -22.70 29.82
C ILE A 7 27.11 -22.92 29.06
N VAL A 8 26.49 -24.09 29.20
CA VAL A 8 25.18 -24.39 28.58
C VAL A 8 24.08 -23.49 29.12
N MET A 9 24.09 -23.23 30.44
CA MET A 9 23.13 -22.33 31.09
C MET A 9 23.31 -20.86 30.63
N LEU A 10 24.55 -20.42 30.39
CA LEU A 10 24.83 -19.06 29.88
C LEU A 10 24.36 -18.86 28.42
N LEU A 11 24.45 -19.90 27.58
CA LEU A 11 23.98 -19.90 26.21
C LEU A 11 22.44 -19.87 26.06
N MET A 12 21.73 -20.36 27.05
CA MET A 12 20.26 -20.33 27.07
C MET A 12 19.68 -18.95 27.42
N PHE A 13 20.48 -18.02 27.91
CA PHE A 13 20.06 -16.64 28.22
C PHE A 13 20.33 -15.63 27.10
N SER A 14 20.69 -16.06 25.90
CA SER A 14 20.75 -15.18 24.73
C SER A 14 19.34 -14.73 24.37
N LYS A 15 18.84 -13.71 25.05
CA LYS A 15 17.62 -13.01 24.62
C LYS A 15 17.93 -12.35 23.29
N ASN A 16 17.23 -12.74 22.24
CA ASN A 16 17.19 -11.96 21.01
C ASN A 16 16.63 -10.59 21.37
N LEU A 17 17.49 -9.58 21.47
CA LEU A 17 17.09 -8.19 21.52
C LEU A 17 16.51 -7.85 20.13
N VAL A 18 15.20 -7.97 20.00
CA VAL A 18 14.48 -7.40 18.87
C VAL A 18 14.50 -5.89 19.09
N ALA A 19 15.24 -5.17 18.26
CA ALA A 19 15.22 -3.72 18.26
C ALA A 19 13.79 -3.27 17.95
N ASN A 20 13.17 -2.55 18.86
CA ASN A 20 11.84 -2.01 18.65
C ASN A 20 11.99 -0.63 18.01
N GLU A 21 11.65 -0.54 16.71
CA GLU A 21 11.60 0.73 15.99
C GLU A 21 10.19 1.27 16.02
N GLN A 22 10.02 2.50 16.44
CA GLN A 22 8.74 3.20 16.46
C GLN A 22 8.81 4.42 15.55
N ILE A 23 7.84 4.54 14.65
CA ILE A 23 7.70 5.71 13.78
C ILE A 23 6.73 6.68 14.44
N VAL A 24 7.20 7.91 14.64
CA VAL A 24 6.37 9.04 15.10
C VAL A 24 6.12 9.93 13.90
N LEU A 25 4.85 10.07 13.50
CA LEU A 25 4.42 10.87 12.36
C LEU A 25 3.74 12.15 12.83
N GLY A 26 3.96 13.24 12.09
CA GLY A 26 3.25 14.48 12.25
C GLY A 26 2.80 15.04 10.91
N LEU A 27 1.66 15.73 10.92
CA LEU A 27 1.10 16.47 9.80
C LEU A 27 1.13 17.96 10.13
N SER A 28 1.42 18.81 9.14
CA SER A 28 1.33 20.26 9.32
C SER A 28 -0.12 20.74 9.51
N GLN A 29 -1.06 20.00 8.95
CA GLN A 29 -2.50 20.22 9.05
C GLN A 29 -3.20 18.87 9.07
N ASP A 30 -4.08 18.64 10.01
CA ASP A 30 -4.92 17.45 10.15
C ASP A 30 -6.34 17.66 9.58
N GLU A 31 -6.70 18.92 9.34
CA GLU A 31 -7.99 19.32 8.77
C GLU A 31 -7.79 20.30 7.61
N VAL A 32 -8.55 20.12 6.54
CA VAL A 32 -8.58 21.02 5.38
C VAL A 32 -9.98 21.53 5.18
N ALA A 33 -10.18 22.83 5.41
CA ALA A 33 -11.46 23.48 5.14
C ALA A 33 -11.60 23.81 3.64
N ILE A 34 -12.69 23.33 3.03
CA ILE A 34 -13.04 23.64 1.64
C ILE A 34 -13.92 24.87 1.62
N THR A 35 -13.39 25.97 1.09
CA THR A 35 -14.13 27.23 0.91
C THR A 35 -14.48 27.43 -0.57
N ALA A 36 -15.32 28.45 -0.87
CA ALA A 36 -15.72 28.75 -2.25
C ALA A 36 -14.54 29.09 -3.20
N ASN A 37 -13.40 29.52 -2.64
CA ASN A 37 -12.18 29.87 -3.38
C ASN A 37 -11.04 28.88 -3.09
N PHE A 38 -11.36 27.60 -2.87
CA PHE A 38 -10.36 26.59 -2.54
C PHE A 38 -9.63 26.13 -3.80
N ASP A 39 -8.34 26.48 -3.91
CA ASP A 39 -7.46 26.08 -5.02
C ASP A 39 -6.57 24.86 -4.69
N GLY A 40 -6.79 24.22 -3.55
CA GLY A 40 -6.01 23.10 -3.03
C GLY A 40 -5.28 23.48 -1.73
N SER A 41 -4.83 22.44 -1.00
CA SER A 41 -4.04 22.61 0.22
C SER A 41 -2.77 21.79 0.13
N LYS A 42 -1.66 22.34 0.66
CA LYS A 42 -0.39 21.62 0.80
C LYS A 42 -0.26 21.13 2.23
N ILE A 43 -0.11 19.83 2.39
CA ILE A 43 0.12 19.19 3.68
C ILE A 43 1.58 18.73 3.72
N LEU A 44 2.33 19.17 4.73
CA LEU A 44 3.65 18.64 5.01
C LEU A 44 3.52 17.45 5.94
N LEU A 45 4.04 16.32 5.50
CA LEU A 45 4.20 15.10 6.30
C LEU A 45 5.64 15.05 6.79
N PHE A 46 5.85 14.88 8.08
CA PHE A 46 7.17 14.68 8.67
C PHE A 46 7.13 13.58 9.70
N GLY A 47 8.27 12.95 9.95
CA GLY A 47 8.33 11.87 10.90
C GLY A 47 9.73 11.68 11.47
N ALA A 48 9.79 10.99 12.60
CA ALA A 48 11.03 10.57 13.24
C ALA A 48 10.95 9.08 13.56
N ILE A 49 12.09 8.40 13.47
CA ILE A 49 12.23 7.00 13.87
C ILE A 49 12.88 6.98 15.22
N GLN A 50 12.13 6.56 16.23
CA GLN A 50 12.65 6.31 17.57
C GLN A 50 13.18 4.87 17.63
N ARG A 51 14.38 4.70 18.14
CA ARG A 51 15.07 3.42 18.26
C ARG A 51 15.66 3.24 19.63
N ASP A 52 15.58 2.00 20.10
CA ASP A 52 16.24 1.57 21.35
C ASP A 52 17.59 0.88 21.09
N ALA A 53 17.96 0.70 19.80
CA ALA A 53 19.21 0.08 19.37
C ALA A 53 19.90 0.89 18.25
N PRO A 54 21.22 0.70 18.06
CA PRO A 54 21.93 1.33 16.95
C PRO A 54 21.30 0.98 15.59
N GLN A 55 21.41 1.89 14.63
CA GLN A 55 20.91 1.66 13.28
C GLN A 55 21.56 0.42 12.66
N PRO A 56 20.79 -0.48 12.04
CA PRO A 56 21.34 -1.59 11.27
C PRO A 56 22.27 -1.08 10.16
N ASP A 57 23.32 -1.84 9.84
CA ASP A 57 24.17 -1.53 8.71
C ASP A 57 23.37 -1.53 7.41
N GLY A 58 23.46 -0.43 6.65
CA GLY A 58 22.80 -0.29 5.36
C GLY A 58 22.04 1.02 5.21
N LYS A 59 21.57 1.26 3.98
CA LYS A 59 20.69 2.40 3.66
C LYS A 59 19.26 2.06 4.07
N MET A 60 18.66 2.95 4.84
CA MET A 60 17.27 2.83 5.21
C MET A 60 16.39 3.45 4.12
N GLY A 61 15.42 2.67 3.62
CA GLY A 61 14.38 3.15 2.73
C GLY A 61 13.17 3.63 3.51
N VAL A 62 12.55 4.71 3.03
CA VAL A 62 11.28 5.22 3.57
C VAL A 62 10.23 5.14 2.48
N ILE A 63 9.05 4.66 2.85
CA ILE A 63 7.88 4.59 1.99
C ILE A 63 6.73 5.28 2.70
N ILE A 64 6.05 6.14 1.98
CA ILE A 64 4.85 6.82 2.45
C ILE A 64 3.72 6.48 1.51
N THR A 65 2.64 5.92 2.05
CA THR A 65 1.41 5.64 1.33
C THR A 65 0.29 6.57 1.82
N ILE A 66 -0.42 7.18 0.88
CA ILE A 66 -1.60 8.00 1.17
C ILE A 66 -2.78 7.35 0.47
N ALA A 67 -3.75 6.90 1.22
CA ALA A 67 -4.94 6.24 0.71
C ALA A 67 -6.20 7.01 1.12
N GLY A 68 -7.05 7.28 0.15
CA GLY A 68 -8.40 7.76 0.41
C GLY A 68 -9.34 6.61 0.83
N PRO A 69 -10.58 6.92 1.23
CA PRO A 69 -11.53 5.90 1.62
C PRO A 69 -11.79 4.91 0.50
N SER A 70 -11.77 3.62 0.85
CA SER A 70 -12.02 2.51 -0.09
C SER A 70 -13.53 2.26 -0.21
N LYS A 71 -13.99 2.05 -1.45
CA LYS A 71 -15.38 1.74 -1.77
C LYS A 71 -15.47 0.65 -2.83
N PRO A 72 -16.55 -0.14 -2.89
CA PRO A 72 -16.79 -1.05 -3.98
C PRO A 72 -17.03 -0.29 -5.29
N ILE A 73 -16.53 -0.84 -6.38
CA ILE A 73 -16.65 -0.28 -7.74
C ILE A 73 -17.11 -1.36 -8.70
N ALA A 74 -18.19 -1.11 -9.43
CA ALA A 74 -18.62 -1.96 -10.53
C ALA A 74 -17.90 -1.57 -11.82
N VAL A 75 -17.08 -2.47 -12.33
CA VAL A 75 -16.34 -2.29 -13.58
C VAL A 75 -17.06 -3.02 -14.70
N ARG A 76 -17.37 -2.29 -15.78
CA ARG A 76 -18.12 -2.81 -16.90
C ARG A 76 -17.29 -2.80 -18.17
N LYS A 77 -17.17 -3.96 -18.81
CA LYS A 77 -16.55 -4.11 -20.12
C LYS A 77 -17.59 -3.90 -21.20
N LYS A 78 -17.33 -2.95 -22.12
CA LYS A 78 -18.17 -2.70 -23.28
C LYS A 78 -17.68 -3.53 -24.46
N GLU A 79 -18.62 -4.01 -25.26
CA GLU A 79 -18.39 -4.71 -26.51
C GLU A 79 -19.27 -4.12 -27.61
N LYS A 80 -18.72 -4.03 -28.83
CA LYS A 80 -19.49 -3.54 -29.98
C LYS A 80 -20.28 -4.70 -30.57
N ARG A 81 -21.62 -4.60 -30.54
CA ARG A 81 -22.54 -5.58 -31.17
C ARG A 81 -23.48 -4.85 -32.11
N PHE A 82 -23.56 -5.32 -33.36
CA PHE A 82 -24.39 -4.71 -34.40
C PHE A 82 -24.21 -3.18 -34.54
N GLY A 83 -22.96 -2.70 -34.38
CA GLY A 83 -22.64 -1.27 -34.51
C GLY A 83 -22.82 -0.43 -33.24
N ILE A 84 -23.44 -0.94 -32.19
CA ILE A 84 -23.64 -0.23 -30.92
C ILE A 84 -22.75 -0.81 -29.79
N TRP A 85 -22.36 0.05 -28.84
CA TRP A 85 -21.62 -0.36 -27.65
C TRP A 85 -22.55 -0.80 -26.53
N VAL A 86 -22.47 -2.08 -26.14
CA VAL A 86 -23.26 -2.65 -25.06
C VAL A 86 -22.36 -3.10 -23.91
N ASN A 87 -22.85 -3.04 -22.67
CA ASN A 87 -22.16 -3.63 -21.52
C ASN A 87 -22.27 -5.15 -21.60
N ASN A 88 -21.14 -5.85 -21.78
CA ASN A 88 -21.12 -7.31 -21.94
C ASN A 88 -20.81 -8.02 -20.62
N GLN A 89 -19.87 -7.50 -19.85
CA GLN A 89 -19.43 -8.11 -18.59
C GLN A 89 -19.35 -7.05 -17.50
N THR A 90 -19.63 -7.46 -16.27
CA THR A 90 -19.52 -6.62 -15.08
C THR A 90 -18.81 -7.40 -13.97
N VAL A 91 -17.78 -6.80 -13.39
CA VAL A 91 -17.08 -7.32 -12.21
C VAL A 91 -17.14 -6.28 -11.11
N GLU A 92 -17.44 -6.71 -9.91
CA GLU A 92 -17.37 -5.87 -8.72
C GLU A 92 -15.97 -5.99 -8.12
N VAL A 93 -15.30 -4.84 -7.96
CA VAL A 93 -14.06 -4.70 -7.18
C VAL A 93 -14.48 -4.26 -5.79
N ASP A 94 -14.35 -5.13 -4.80
CA ASP A 94 -14.92 -4.94 -3.46
C ASP A 94 -14.41 -3.72 -2.73
N ALA A 95 -13.12 -3.42 -2.89
CA ALA A 95 -12.50 -2.27 -2.24
C ALA A 95 -11.43 -1.66 -3.14
N ALA A 96 -11.70 -0.46 -3.62
CA ALA A 96 -10.74 0.35 -4.35
C ALA A 96 -10.63 1.73 -3.66
N PRO A 97 -9.44 2.19 -3.30
CA PRO A 97 -9.24 3.52 -2.72
C PRO A 97 -9.73 4.59 -3.70
N SER A 98 -10.36 5.64 -3.18
CA SER A 98 -10.77 6.78 -4.00
C SER A 98 -9.58 7.57 -4.54
N PHE A 99 -8.48 7.59 -3.79
CA PHE A 99 -7.19 8.16 -4.11
C PHE A 99 -6.09 7.25 -3.54
N TYR A 100 -4.97 7.10 -4.25
CA TYR A 100 -3.82 6.35 -3.77
C TYR A 100 -2.52 6.94 -4.29
N ALA A 101 -1.61 7.27 -3.39
CA ALA A 101 -0.29 7.76 -3.75
C ALA A 101 0.79 7.05 -2.93
N VAL A 102 1.90 6.72 -3.58
CA VAL A 102 3.08 6.12 -2.96
C VAL A 102 4.28 7.01 -3.25
N ALA A 103 4.96 7.44 -2.22
CA ALA A 103 6.23 8.14 -2.32
C ALA A 103 7.33 7.28 -1.69
N THR A 104 8.47 7.18 -2.37
CA THR A 104 9.60 6.35 -1.95
C THR A 104 10.89 7.15 -1.95
N SER A 105 11.78 6.88 -0.99
CA SER A 105 13.10 7.53 -0.90
C SER A 105 14.14 6.96 -1.87
N ALA A 106 13.88 5.79 -2.44
CA ALA A 106 14.70 5.11 -3.45
C ALA A 106 13.77 4.26 -4.35
N PRO A 107 14.24 3.66 -5.45
CA PRO A 107 13.44 2.80 -6.30
C PRO A 107 12.68 1.73 -5.49
N PHE A 108 11.41 1.55 -5.79
CA PHE A 108 10.50 0.68 -5.01
C PHE A 108 11.07 -0.73 -4.82
N THR A 109 11.62 -1.31 -5.89
CA THR A 109 12.20 -2.66 -5.88
C THR A 109 13.48 -2.81 -5.04
N GLU A 110 14.13 -1.71 -4.68
CA GLU A 110 15.33 -1.73 -3.83
C GLU A 110 15.00 -1.69 -2.34
N ILE A 111 13.81 -1.15 -1.99
CA ILE A 111 13.44 -0.91 -0.58
C ILE A 111 12.29 -1.80 -0.11
N VAL A 112 11.58 -2.48 -1.02
CA VAL A 112 10.46 -3.37 -0.70
C VAL A 112 10.66 -4.72 -1.35
N SER A 113 10.60 -5.78 -0.55
CA SER A 113 10.47 -7.14 -1.07
C SER A 113 9.02 -7.45 -1.42
N ASP A 114 8.79 -8.41 -2.33
CA ASP A 114 7.43 -8.87 -2.69
C ASP A 114 6.63 -9.34 -1.47
N VAL A 115 7.31 -9.90 -0.47
CA VAL A 115 6.68 -10.37 0.77
C VAL A 115 6.19 -9.20 1.62
N GLU A 116 6.99 -8.14 1.73
CA GLU A 116 6.60 -6.94 2.47
C GLU A 116 5.50 -6.16 1.74
N ASP A 117 5.56 -6.07 0.40
CA ASP A 117 4.50 -5.49 -0.39
C ASP A 117 3.17 -6.25 -0.21
N LEU A 118 3.22 -7.59 -0.24
CA LEU A 118 2.05 -8.42 0.00
C LEU A 118 1.48 -8.24 1.42
N ARG A 119 2.36 -8.17 2.43
CA ARG A 119 1.98 -8.01 3.83
C ARG A 119 1.35 -6.65 4.11
N ASN A 120 1.97 -5.59 3.61
CA ASN A 120 1.61 -4.20 3.91
C ASN A 120 0.72 -3.56 2.83
N LYS A 121 0.48 -4.26 1.70
CA LYS A 121 -0.37 -3.79 0.57
C LYS A 121 0.07 -2.41 0.07
N ILE A 122 1.36 -2.27 -0.21
CA ILE A 122 1.98 -0.99 -0.56
C ILE A 122 1.74 -0.63 -2.03
N SER A 123 1.91 -1.59 -2.96
CA SER A 123 1.62 -1.35 -4.36
C SER A 123 0.13 -1.16 -4.62
N VAL A 124 -0.21 -0.43 -5.68
CA VAL A 124 -1.62 -0.19 -6.06
C VAL A 124 -2.37 -1.48 -6.30
N GLU A 125 -1.71 -2.45 -6.93
CA GLU A 125 -2.25 -3.77 -7.23
C GLU A 125 -2.63 -4.54 -5.95
N ARG A 126 -1.85 -4.35 -4.88
CA ARG A 126 -2.08 -4.98 -3.57
C ARG A 126 -3.06 -4.18 -2.70
N ALA A 127 -3.14 -2.87 -2.90
CA ALA A 127 -4.07 -2.01 -2.18
C ALA A 127 -5.53 -2.22 -2.63
N ILE A 128 -5.74 -2.64 -3.87
CA ILE A 128 -7.06 -2.96 -4.42
C ILE A 128 -7.43 -4.39 -4.05
N ARG A 129 -8.59 -4.57 -3.44
CA ARG A 129 -9.14 -5.90 -3.17
C ARG A 129 -10.23 -6.23 -4.18
N SER A 130 -9.97 -7.26 -4.98
CA SER A 130 -10.98 -7.88 -5.85
C SER A 130 -11.21 -9.30 -5.36
N VAL A 131 -12.39 -9.57 -4.81
CA VAL A 131 -12.79 -10.90 -4.32
C VAL A 131 -13.99 -11.37 -5.13
N GLY A 132 -13.82 -12.49 -5.79
CA GLY A 132 -14.97 -13.20 -6.39
C GLY A 132 -15.45 -12.62 -7.71
N ALA A 133 -14.69 -12.87 -8.77
CA ALA A 133 -15.30 -12.79 -10.10
C ALA A 133 -16.44 -13.83 -10.21
N PRO A 134 -17.58 -13.48 -10.80
CA PRO A 134 -18.59 -14.46 -11.16
C PRO A 134 -17.95 -15.61 -11.93
N MET A 135 -18.41 -16.86 -11.70
CA MET A 135 -17.81 -18.08 -12.28
C MET A 135 -17.71 -18.05 -13.82
N HIS A 136 -18.48 -17.19 -14.48
CA HIS A 136 -18.48 -17.03 -15.94
C HIS A 136 -17.43 -16.06 -16.45
N ILE A 137 -16.67 -15.37 -15.56
CA ILE A 137 -15.62 -14.43 -15.92
C ILE A 137 -14.27 -15.08 -15.66
N GLN A 138 -13.60 -15.49 -16.74
CA GLN A 138 -12.31 -16.18 -16.67
C GLN A 138 -11.13 -15.26 -16.32
N ASP A 139 -11.25 -13.95 -16.59
CA ASP A 139 -10.18 -12.96 -16.42
C ASP A 139 -10.67 -11.76 -15.60
N SER A 140 -10.76 -11.95 -14.29
CA SER A 140 -11.10 -10.86 -13.36
C SER A 140 -9.96 -9.87 -13.16
N GLN A 141 -8.72 -10.30 -13.42
CA GLN A 141 -7.53 -9.45 -13.25
C GLN A 141 -7.54 -8.27 -14.21
N SER A 142 -7.96 -8.48 -15.46
CA SER A 142 -8.05 -7.41 -16.46
C SER A 142 -9.00 -6.27 -16.05
N PHE A 143 -10.02 -6.56 -15.23
CA PHE A 143 -10.92 -5.55 -14.69
C PHE A 143 -10.24 -4.70 -13.61
N THR A 144 -9.44 -5.33 -12.74
CA THR A 144 -8.64 -4.60 -11.74
C THR A 144 -7.60 -3.70 -12.41
N GLU A 145 -6.90 -4.23 -13.41
CA GLU A 145 -5.93 -3.45 -14.21
C GLU A 145 -6.60 -2.28 -14.95
N ALA A 146 -7.82 -2.46 -15.44
CA ALA A 146 -8.59 -1.38 -16.05
C ALA A 146 -8.92 -0.27 -15.03
N VAL A 147 -9.29 -0.61 -13.79
CA VAL A 147 -9.50 0.37 -12.71
C VAL A 147 -8.21 1.16 -12.46
N ILE A 148 -7.09 0.45 -12.31
CA ILE A 148 -5.78 1.08 -12.06
C ILE A 148 -5.43 2.05 -13.17
N ARG A 149 -5.55 1.63 -14.44
CA ARG A 149 -5.28 2.47 -15.60
C ARG A 149 -6.14 3.73 -15.62
N ILE A 150 -7.47 3.57 -15.47
CA ILE A 150 -8.40 4.70 -15.47
C ILE A 150 -8.09 5.67 -14.33
N ARG A 151 -7.79 5.17 -13.14
CA ARG A 151 -7.45 5.99 -11.99
C ARG A 151 -6.10 6.70 -12.15
N LYS A 152 -5.12 6.06 -12.80
CA LYS A 152 -3.84 6.70 -13.18
C LYS A 152 -4.06 7.83 -14.18
N ASP A 153 -4.86 7.60 -15.21
CA ASP A 153 -5.20 8.62 -16.22
C ASP A 153 -5.92 9.82 -15.57
N GLN A 154 -6.74 9.58 -14.56
CA GLN A 154 -7.41 10.62 -13.76
C GLN A 154 -6.49 11.27 -12.71
N LYS A 155 -5.22 10.88 -12.61
CA LYS A 155 -4.26 11.32 -11.58
C LYS A 155 -4.71 11.04 -10.14
N LEU A 156 -5.59 10.06 -9.95
CA LEU A 156 -6.06 9.61 -8.65
C LEU A 156 -5.14 8.55 -8.05
N TYR A 157 -4.39 7.81 -8.89
CA TYR A 157 -3.36 6.88 -8.47
C TYR A 157 -2.00 7.36 -8.97
N GLN A 158 -1.07 7.55 -8.02
CA GLN A 158 0.27 8.10 -8.25
C GLN A 158 1.32 7.17 -7.61
N LEU A 159 2.40 6.90 -8.34
CA LEU A 159 3.53 6.06 -7.94
C LEU A 159 4.82 6.81 -8.26
#